data_5de30b33221762826ed0d7fb66704257
#
_entry.id   5de30b33221762826ed0d7fb66704257
#
_cell.length_a   1.000
_cell.length_b   1.000
_cell.length_c   1.000
_cell.angle_alpha   90.00
_cell.angle_beta   90.00
_cell.angle_gamma   90.00
#
_symmetry.space_group_name_H-M   'P 1'
#
loop_
_entity.id
_entity.type
_entity.pdbx_description
1 polymer ?
#
loop_
_entity_poly.entity_id
_entity_poly.type
_entity_poly.pdbx_seq_one_letter_code
_entity_poly.pdbx_strand_id
1 'polypeptide(L)'
;MPAAPTDRHHRVLVFTTPTCSWCQRLKGYLRERHVQFREIDVSRDAKAARDLVRRTGQMGVPVIEIDGRPIVGFDKPAIDRLLGLSRH
;
A
#
# COMPACT_ATOMS: atom_id res chain seq x y z
N MET A 1 -24.63 3.29 -10.51
CA MET A 1 -24.07 3.33 -10.21
C MET A 1 -23.23 3.68 -10.19
N PRO A 2 -22.90 3.80 -9.89
CA PRO A 2 -22.08 4.22 -9.88
C PRO A 2 -21.09 4.11 -10.11
N ALA A 3 -21.13 4.50 -10.47
CA ALA A 3 -20.02 4.52 -10.84
C ALA A 3 -19.14 4.08 -10.10
N ALA A 4 -18.99 3.18 -10.25
CA ALA A 4 -18.11 2.64 -9.43
C ALA A 4 -16.81 3.24 -9.55
N PRO A 5 -16.30 3.71 -8.53
CA PRO A 5 -14.94 4.15 -8.56
C PRO A 5 -14.05 3.04 -9.01
N THR A 6 -13.12 3.36 -9.85
CA THR A 6 -12.21 2.35 -10.34
C THR A 6 -11.38 1.75 -9.23
N ASP A 7 -11.14 2.48 -8.17
CA ASP A 7 -10.31 1.95 -7.10
C ASP A 7 -10.93 0.76 -6.41
N ARG A 8 -12.21 0.53 -6.59
CA ARG A 8 -12.81 -0.65 -6.03
C ARG A 8 -12.31 -1.91 -6.63
N HIS A 9 -11.71 -1.84 -7.79
CA HIS A 9 -11.21 -3.01 -8.45
C HIS A 9 -9.74 -3.27 -8.17
N HIS A 10 -9.13 -2.42 -7.40
CA HIS A 10 -7.72 -2.60 -7.06
C HIS A 10 -7.59 -3.38 -5.77
N ARG A 11 -6.64 -4.28 -5.74
CA ARG A 11 -6.28 -4.99 -4.52
C ARG A 11 -5.10 -4.26 -3.92
N VAL A 12 -5.30 -3.67 -2.76
CA VAL A 12 -4.29 -2.84 -2.14
C VAL A 12 -3.90 -3.43 -0.79
N LEU A 13 -2.64 -3.74 -0.64
CA LEU A 13 -2.08 -4.25 0.61
C LEU A 13 -1.00 -3.29 1.08
N VAL A 14 -1.02 -2.97 2.37
CA VAL A 14 -0.03 -2.08 2.95
C VAL A 14 0.71 -2.83 4.05
N PHE A 15 2.02 -2.96 3.88
CA PHE A 15 2.85 -3.66 4.86
C PHE A 15 3.45 -2.64 5.81
N THR A 16 3.21 -2.80 7.08
CA THR A 16 3.51 -1.79 8.09
C THR A 16 4.16 -2.38 9.33
N THR A 17 4.63 -1.50 10.20
CA THR A 17 4.94 -1.85 11.59
C THR A 17 4.33 -0.77 12.47
N PRO A 18 4.12 -1.07 13.76
CA PRO A 18 3.44 -0.11 14.65
C PRO A 18 4.20 1.19 14.88
N THR A 19 5.51 1.16 14.70
CA THR A 19 6.33 2.34 15.02
C THR A 19 6.75 3.12 13.79
N CYS A 20 6.19 2.83 12.65
CA CYS A 20 6.60 3.45 11.40
C CYS A 20 5.77 4.69 11.11
N SER A 21 6.36 5.87 11.21
CA SER A 21 5.62 7.10 10.95
C SER A 21 5.26 7.23 9.47
N TRP A 22 6.12 6.77 8.57
CA TRP A 22 5.81 6.82 7.16
C TRP A 22 4.65 5.91 6.79
N CYS A 23 4.52 4.79 7.51
CA CYS A 23 3.37 3.91 7.33
C CYS A 23 2.08 4.65 7.69
N GLN A 24 2.11 5.42 8.76
CA GLN A 24 0.94 6.19 9.16
C GLN A 24 0.57 7.22 8.11
N ARG A 25 1.57 7.88 7.54
CA ARG A 25 1.33 8.87 6.50
C ARG A 25 0.73 8.24 5.26
N LEU A 26 1.25 7.09 4.87
CA LEU A 26 0.72 6.37 3.71
C LEU A 26 -0.73 5.99 3.94
N LYS A 27 -1.03 5.44 5.10
CA LYS A 27 -2.41 5.03 5.39
C LYS A 27 -3.34 6.23 5.40
N GLY A 28 -2.89 7.35 5.98
CA GLY A 28 -3.69 8.56 5.99
C GLY A 28 -3.99 9.06 4.59
N TYR A 29 -2.99 9.02 3.73
CA TYR A 29 -3.18 9.43 2.34
C TYR A 29 -4.23 8.57 1.64
N LEU A 30 -4.14 7.25 1.83
CA LEU A 30 -5.09 6.35 1.19
C LEU A 30 -6.51 6.59 1.70
N ARG A 31 -6.64 6.84 3.01
CA ARG A 31 -7.97 7.13 3.56
C ARG A 31 -8.54 8.42 3.02
N GLU A 32 -7.70 9.43 2.86
CA GLU A 32 -8.15 10.69 2.29
C GLU A 32 -8.64 10.54 0.87
N ARG A 33 -8.08 9.59 0.14
CA ARG A 33 -8.46 9.34 -1.24
C ARG A 33 -9.55 8.29 -1.35
N HIS A 34 -10.06 7.83 -0.21
CA HIS A 34 -11.12 6.82 -0.17
C HIS A 34 -10.70 5.52 -0.83
N VAL A 35 -9.43 5.17 -0.70
CA VAL A 35 -8.90 3.93 -1.22
C VAL A 35 -8.98 2.88 -0.13
N GLN A 36 -9.63 1.76 -0.40
CA GLN A 36 -9.69 0.67 0.54
C GLN A 36 -8.42 -0.13 0.48
N PHE A 37 -7.90 -0.51 1.62
CA PHE A 37 -6.67 -1.28 1.66
C PHE A 37 -6.70 -2.21 2.86
N ARG A 38 -5.86 -3.22 2.78
CA ARG A 38 -5.68 -4.15 3.87
C ARG A 38 -4.30 -3.92 4.46
N GLU A 39 -4.25 -3.78 5.75
CA GLU A 39 -2.99 -3.54 6.43
C GLU A 39 -2.42 -4.85 6.97
N ILE A 40 -1.13 -5.07 6.74
CA ILE A 40 -0.45 -6.26 7.22
C ILE A 40 0.71 -5.80 8.09
N ASP A 41 0.63 -6.12 9.38
CA ASP A 41 1.65 -5.74 10.34
C ASP A 41 2.73 -6.82 10.32
N VAL A 42 3.85 -6.52 9.67
CA VAL A 42 4.90 -7.53 9.51
C VAL A 42 5.65 -7.79 10.79
N SER A 43 5.48 -6.96 11.81
CA SER A 43 6.10 -7.24 13.10
C SER A 43 5.39 -8.38 13.82
N ARG A 44 4.18 -8.71 13.41
CA ARG A 44 3.41 -9.77 14.03
C ARG A 44 3.22 -10.98 13.14
N ASP A 45 3.64 -10.90 11.90
CA ASP A 45 3.39 -11.95 10.93
C ASP A 45 4.70 -12.27 10.24
N ALA A 46 5.38 -13.30 10.74
CA ALA A 46 6.69 -13.66 10.23
C ALA A 46 6.63 -14.13 8.78
N LYS A 47 5.53 -14.77 8.41
CA LYS A 47 5.39 -15.21 7.02
C LYS A 47 5.25 -14.02 6.09
N ALA A 48 4.46 -13.03 6.49
CA ALA A 48 4.30 -11.84 5.69
C ALA A 48 5.62 -11.09 5.57
N ALA A 49 6.41 -11.06 6.64
CA ALA A 49 7.71 -10.40 6.60
C ALA A 49 8.64 -11.08 5.62
N ARG A 50 8.65 -12.40 5.61
CA ARG A 50 9.49 -13.14 4.68
C ARG A 50 9.03 -12.93 3.24
N ASP A 51 7.72 -12.92 3.03
CA ASP A 51 7.18 -12.68 1.70
C ASP A 51 7.56 -11.29 1.20
N LEU A 52 7.54 -10.32 2.11
CA LEU A 52 7.88 -8.95 1.76
C LEU A 52 9.33 -8.86 1.29
N VAL A 53 10.25 -9.50 2.01
CA VAL A 53 11.64 -9.50 1.62
C VAL A 53 11.81 -10.17 0.26
N ARG A 54 11.08 -11.26 0.04
CA ARG A 54 11.20 -11.98 -1.23
C ARG A 54 10.72 -11.12 -2.39
N ARG A 55 9.69 -10.31 -2.17
CA ARG A 55 9.12 -9.50 -3.24
C ARG A 55 9.88 -8.22 -3.49
N THR A 56 10.45 -7.62 -2.44
CA THR A 56 11.09 -6.32 -2.57
C THR A 56 12.59 -6.36 -2.45
N GLY A 57 13.13 -7.45 -1.94
CA GLY A 57 14.56 -7.57 -1.72
C GLY A 57 15.05 -6.87 -0.47
N GLN A 58 14.15 -6.40 0.37
CA GLN A 58 14.57 -5.68 1.58
C GLN A 58 13.48 -5.77 2.64
N MET A 59 13.87 -5.40 3.86
CA MET A 59 12.96 -5.49 5.00
C MET A 59 12.23 -4.20 5.30
N GLY A 60 12.43 -3.16 4.54
CA GLY A 60 11.89 -1.86 4.89
C GLY A 60 10.38 -1.75 4.77
N VAL A 61 9.79 -0.89 5.56
CA VAL A 61 8.39 -0.50 5.48
C VAL A 61 8.33 1.01 5.39
N PRO A 62 7.27 1.59 4.86
CA PRO A 62 6.09 0.91 4.34
C PRO A 62 6.33 0.35 2.95
N VAL A 63 5.57 -0.66 2.60
CA VAL A 63 5.48 -1.14 1.23
C VAL A 63 4.00 -1.22 0.91
N ILE A 64 3.59 -0.72 -0.24
CA ILE A 64 2.22 -0.86 -0.68
C ILE A 64 2.23 -1.71 -1.94
N GLU A 65 1.35 -2.69 -1.99
CA GLU A 65 1.22 -3.56 -3.15
C GLU A 65 -0.12 -3.28 -3.78
N ILE A 66 -0.10 -2.91 -5.04
CA ILE A 66 -1.32 -2.58 -5.78
C ILE A 66 -1.43 -3.57 -6.93
N ASP A 67 -2.44 -4.41 -6.86
CA ASP A 67 -2.69 -5.42 -7.89
C ASP A 67 -1.46 -6.28 -8.15
N GLY A 68 -0.75 -6.62 -7.07
CA GLY A 68 0.43 -7.46 -7.16
C GLY A 68 1.73 -6.72 -7.45
N ARG A 69 1.70 -5.42 -7.58
CA ARG A 69 2.89 -4.63 -7.86
C ARG A 69 3.36 -3.91 -6.61
N PRO A 70 4.53 -4.25 -6.08
CA PRO A 70 5.00 -3.61 -4.86
C PRO A 70 5.64 -2.25 -5.15
N ILE A 71 5.36 -1.30 -4.28
CA ILE A 71 6.01 0.01 -4.29
C ILE A 71 6.64 0.19 -2.93
N VAL A 72 7.94 0.39 -2.89
CA VAL A 72 8.67 0.54 -1.65
C VAL A 72 8.62 2.00 -1.22
N GLY A 73 8.21 2.23 0.01
CA GLY A 73 8.13 3.57 0.55
C GLY A 73 6.84 4.27 0.17
N PHE A 74 6.75 5.52 0.58
CA PHE A 74 5.58 6.33 0.26
C PHE A 74 5.89 7.11 -1.01
N ASP A 75 5.80 6.41 -2.12
CA ASP A 75 6.08 6.99 -3.45
C ASP A 75 4.74 7.42 -4.04
N LYS A 76 4.35 8.62 -3.70
CA LYS A 76 3.03 9.11 -4.05
C LYS A 76 2.77 9.11 -5.56
N PRO A 77 3.70 9.59 -6.41
CA PRO A 77 3.42 9.54 -7.85
C PRO A 77 3.18 8.13 -8.37
N ALA A 78 3.95 7.16 -7.90
CA ALA A 78 3.76 5.79 -8.36
C ALA A 78 2.43 5.23 -7.88
N ILE A 79 2.07 5.51 -6.63
CA ILE A 79 0.81 5.06 -6.06
C ILE A 79 -0.35 5.66 -6.86
N ASP A 80 -0.29 6.96 -7.11
CA ASP A 80 -1.36 7.64 -7.82
C ASP A 80 -1.51 7.07 -9.23
N ARG A 81 -0.39 6.78 -9.88
CA ARG A 81 -0.46 6.25 -11.23
C ARG A 81 -1.11 4.88 -11.27
N LEU A 82 -0.74 4.00 -10.34
CA LEU A 82 -1.30 2.65 -10.33
C LEU A 82 -2.75 2.63 -9.89
N LEU A 83 -3.16 3.58 -9.07
CA LEU A 83 -4.55 3.65 -8.62
C LEU A 83 -5.42 4.54 -9.49
N GLY A 84 -4.83 5.21 -10.46
CA GLY A 84 -5.59 6.10 -11.32
C GLY A 84 -5.98 7.41 -10.65
N LEU A 85 -5.21 7.85 -9.67
CA LEU A 85 -5.51 9.07 -8.93
C LEU A 85 -4.81 10.29 -9.49
N SER A 86 -3.92 10.10 -10.41
CA SER A 86 -3.08 11.20 -10.86
C SER A 86 -3.64 11.95 -12.05
N ARG A 87 -4.95 11.80 -12.33
CA ARG A 87 -5.48 12.45 -13.40
C ARG A 87 -5.69 13.81 -13.10
N HIS A 88 -5.66 14.52 -13.55
CA HIS A 88 -5.86 15.76 -13.45
C HIS A 88 -5.14 16.41 -13.10
#